data_f2b6fe48367514df3d16665daa05c950
#
_entry.id   f2b6fe48367514df3d16665daa05c950
#
_cell.length_a   1.000
_cell.length_b   1.000
_cell.length_c   1.000
_cell.angle_alpha   90.00
_cell.angle_beta   90.00
_cell.angle_gamma   90.00
#
_symmetry.space_group_name_H-M   'P 1'
#
loop_
_entity.id
_entity.type
_entity.pdbx_description
1 polymer ?
#
loop_
_entity_poly.entity_id
_entity_poly.type
_entity_poly.pdbx_seq_one_letter_code
_entity_poly.pdbx_strand_id
1 'polypeptide(L)'
;GPGKMINSEFLNGLEYSKAKEKIIDKIEQNKLGKRKTLFRLKDWGISRQRYWGCPIPIAYDDNGDYITVPINHLPIKLPENINLKTKGNPLDHQEEWRKIKIDGKIYKLETDTLDTFVDSSWYYLRFCSPNNKSYGYNFDEIKYWMPVDQYIGGVEHAILHLLYSRFFMLALKHKNET
;
A
#
# COMPACT_ATOMS: atom_id res chain seq x y z
N GLY A 1 -8.49 24.57 20.75
CA GLY A 1 -9.35 24.12 21.82
C GLY A 1 -10.75 24.70 21.71
N PRO A 2 -11.70 24.31 22.53
CA PRO A 2 -13.04 24.89 22.52
C PRO A 2 -12.95 26.37 22.92
N GLY A 3 -13.60 27.24 22.14
CA GLY A 3 -13.60 28.68 22.35
C GLY A 3 -14.54 29.38 21.40
N LYS A 4 -14.86 30.64 21.73
CA LYS A 4 -15.65 31.51 20.89
C LYS A 4 -14.74 32.52 20.19
N MET A 5 -15.07 32.86 18.95
CA MET A 5 -14.37 33.87 18.20
C MET A 5 -14.59 35.26 18.83
N ILE A 6 -13.51 36.03 18.94
CA ILE A 6 -13.51 37.41 19.39
C ILE A 6 -12.70 38.24 18.41
N ASN A 7 -12.97 39.54 18.32
CA ASN A 7 -12.30 40.48 17.40
C ASN A 7 -12.30 39.98 15.93
N SER A 8 -13.37 39.34 15.51
CA SER A 8 -13.51 38.67 14.21
C SER A 8 -14.79 39.10 13.48
N GLU A 9 -15.27 40.35 13.74
CA GLU A 9 -16.43 40.96 13.10
C GLU A 9 -17.66 40.01 13.07
N PHE A 10 -18.11 39.62 11.89
CA PHE A 10 -19.31 38.81 11.69
C PHE A 10 -19.19 37.38 12.23
N LEU A 11 -18.02 36.96 12.68
CA LEU A 11 -17.77 35.65 13.33
C LEU A 11 -17.79 35.73 14.85
N ASN A 12 -17.85 36.92 15.43
CA ASN A 12 -17.83 37.11 16.87
C ASN A 12 -18.92 36.28 17.57
N GLY A 13 -18.55 35.69 18.70
CA GLY A 13 -19.43 34.83 19.52
C GLY A 13 -19.68 33.42 18.98
N LEU A 14 -19.26 33.12 17.76
CA LEU A 14 -19.40 31.79 17.18
C LEU A 14 -18.31 30.83 17.72
N GLU A 15 -18.70 29.58 17.91
CA GLU A 15 -17.73 28.50 18.14
C GLU A 15 -16.89 28.25 16.88
N TYR A 16 -15.68 27.72 17.05
CA TYR A 16 -14.73 27.50 15.96
C TYR A 16 -15.33 26.75 14.73
N SER A 17 -16.08 25.67 14.96
CA SER A 17 -16.69 24.89 13.87
C SER A 17 -17.69 25.73 13.06
N LYS A 18 -18.57 26.46 13.75
CA LYS A 18 -19.56 27.33 13.10
C LYS A 18 -18.90 28.54 12.41
N ALA A 19 -17.86 29.10 13.01
CA ALA A 19 -17.11 30.18 12.41
C ALA A 19 -16.40 29.73 11.12
N LYS A 20 -15.80 28.53 11.14
CA LYS A 20 -15.17 27.94 9.94
C LYS A 20 -16.15 27.75 8.79
N GLU A 21 -17.32 27.19 9.04
CA GLU A 21 -18.34 27.03 8.00
C GLU A 21 -18.78 28.39 7.44
N LYS A 22 -19.10 29.32 8.32
CA LYS A 22 -19.57 30.67 7.93
C LYS A 22 -18.56 31.49 7.12
N ILE A 23 -17.25 31.37 7.43
CA ILE A 23 -16.23 32.07 6.63
C ILE A 23 -16.04 31.39 5.26
N ILE A 24 -16.13 30.08 5.18
CA ILE A 24 -16.06 29.36 3.91
C ILE A 24 -17.24 29.74 3.01
N ASP A 25 -18.44 29.75 3.56
CA ASP A 25 -19.65 30.16 2.82
C ASP A 25 -19.50 31.59 2.27
N LYS A 26 -18.98 32.54 3.08
CA LYS A 26 -18.73 33.91 2.64
C LYS A 26 -17.69 34.01 1.52
N ILE A 27 -16.63 33.19 1.58
CA ILE A 27 -15.60 33.11 0.53
C ILE A 27 -16.23 32.62 -0.79
N GLU A 28 -17.10 31.60 -0.73
CA GLU A 28 -17.79 31.07 -1.91
C GLU A 28 -18.78 32.06 -2.49
N GLN A 29 -19.61 32.70 -1.65
CA GLN A 29 -20.57 33.73 -2.07
C GLN A 29 -19.89 34.91 -2.77
N ASN A 30 -18.73 35.32 -2.26
CA ASN A 30 -17.94 36.40 -2.84
C ASN A 30 -17.07 35.97 -4.03
N LYS A 31 -17.16 34.70 -4.46
CA LYS A 31 -16.37 34.13 -5.55
C LYS A 31 -14.84 34.24 -5.35
N LEU A 32 -14.39 34.31 -4.10
CA LEU A 32 -12.97 34.40 -3.72
C LEU A 32 -12.30 33.01 -3.62
N GLY A 33 -13.10 31.94 -3.59
CA GLY A 33 -12.60 30.57 -3.51
C GLY A 33 -13.73 29.54 -3.58
N LYS A 34 -13.38 28.27 -3.46
CA LYS A 34 -14.31 27.13 -3.43
C LYS A 34 -14.00 26.23 -2.26
N ARG A 35 -15.04 25.71 -1.61
CA ARG A 35 -14.90 24.64 -0.62
C ARG A 35 -14.25 23.41 -1.27
N LYS A 36 -13.23 22.87 -0.65
CA LYS A 36 -12.55 21.66 -1.10
C LYS A 36 -12.18 20.80 0.09
N THR A 37 -12.55 19.53 0.01
CA THR A 37 -12.06 18.52 0.97
C THR A 37 -10.72 18.00 0.48
N LEU A 38 -9.69 18.11 1.30
CA LEU A 38 -8.37 17.58 1.02
C LEU A 38 -8.13 16.39 1.96
N PHE A 39 -7.81 15.24 1.36
CA PHE A 39 -7.34 14.10 2.12
C PHE A 39 -5.89 14.32 2.53
N ARG A 40 -5.60 14.16 3.83
CA ARG A 40 -4.24 14.29 4.38
C ARG A 40 -3.50 12.95 4.47
N LEU A 41 -3.96 11.96 3.72
CA LEU A 41 -3.29 10.68 3.61
C LEU A 41 -2.11 10.82 2.65
N LYS A 42 -0.92 10.42 3.10
CA LYS A 42 0.27 10.32 2.24
C LYS A 42 0.22 9.01 1.46
N ASP A 43 0.83 9.02 0.28
CA ASP A 43 1.00 7.80 -0.50
C ASP A 43 1.82 6.76 0.28
N TRP A 44 1.43 5.51 0.16
CA TRP A 44 2.18 4.42 0.74
C TRP A 44 3.32 4.01 -0.21
N GLY A 45 4.53 4.44 0.10
CA GLY A 45 5.73 3.97 -0.59
C GLY A 45 5.97 2.51 -0.22
N ILE A 46 5.72 1.59 -1.15
CA ILE A 46 5.80 0.14 -0.90
C ILE A 46 7.16 -0.47 -1.18
N SER A 47 8.07 0.27 -1.80
CA SER A 47 9.39 -0.20 -2.24
C SER A 47 10.45 -0.06 -1.15
N ARG A 48 11.26 -1.09 -0.91
CA ARG A 48 12.32 -1.13 0.11
C ARG A 48 13.63 -1.65 -0.47
N GLN A 49 14.71 -0.92 -0.21
CA GLN A 49 16.08 -1.25 -0.61
C GLN A 49 16.70 -2.22 0.41
N ARG A 50 16.19 -3.44 0.44
CA ARG A 50 16.63 -4.48 1.37
C ARG A 50 16.37 -5.87 0.83
N TYR A 51 17.12 -6.86 1.33
CA TYR A 51 16.95 -8.26 0.95
C TYR A 51 15.61 -8.84 1.41
N TRP A 52 15.25 -8.59 2.69
CA TRP A 52 14.08 -9.21 3.29
C TRP A 52 12.77 -8.53 2.85
N GLY A 53 11.97 -9.28 2.13
CA GLY A 53 10.66 -8.86 1.63
C GLY A 53 10.25 -9.65 0.39
N CYS A 54 9.01 -9.49 -0.05
CA CYS A 54 8.54 -10.07 -1.30
C CYS A 54 9.15 -9.31 -2.49
N PRO A 55 9.80 -9.97 -3.45
CA PRO A 55 10.29 -9.33 -4.67
C PRO A 55 9.16 -8.64 -5.45
N ILE A 56 9.44 -7.46 -5.98
CA ILE A 56 8.50 -6.73 -6.83
C ILE A 56 8.54 -7.34 -8.24
N PRO A 57 7.42 -7.81 -8.83
CA PRO A 57 7.40 -8.51 -10.10
C PRO A 57 7.48 -7.56 -11.30
N ILE A 58 8.52 -6.75 -11.36
CA ILE A 58 8.83 -5.81 -12.43
C ILE A 58 10.22 -6.10 -12.96
N ALA A 59 10.43 -5.92 -14.25
CA ALA A 59 11.72 -6.02 -14.89
C ALA A 59 11.91 -4.86 -15.89
N TYR A 60 13.16 -4.47 -16.10
CA TYR A 60 13.56 -3.35 -16.94
C TYR A 60 14.37 -3.82 -18.14
N ASP A 61 14.16 -3.20 -19.27
CA ASP A 61 15.01 -3.38 -20.43
C ASP A 61 16.25 -2.43 -20.39
N ASP A 62 17.08 -2.52 -21.41
CA ASP A 62 18.31 -1.69 -21.49
C ASP A 62 18.03 -0.19 -21.68
N ASN A 63 16.83 0.18 -22.10
CA ASN A 63 16.41 1.58 -22.22
C ASN A 63 15.83 2.12 -20.89
N GLY A 64 15.61 1.25 -19.90
CA GLY A 64 14.96 1.59 -18.64
C GLY A 64 13.43 1.52 -18.69
N ASP A 65 12.85 1.02 -19.77
CA ASP A 65 11.42 0.77 -19.85
C ASP A 65 11.06 -0.47 -19.02
N TYR A 66 9.97 -0.40 -18.25
CA TYR A 66 9.58 -1.49 -17.38
C TYR A 66 8.48 -2.36 -17.98
N ILE A 67 8.50 -3.63 -17.60
CA ILE A 67 7.43 -4.58 -17.86
C ILE A 67 7.04 -5.29 -16.56
N THR A 68 5.80 -5.75 -16.46
CA THR A 68 5.40 -6.69 -15.42
C THR A 68 5.92 -8.08 -15.76
N VAL A 69 6.48 -8.78 -14.79
CA VAL A 69 6.94 -10.16 -14.96
C VAL A 69 5.72 -11.06 -15.22
N PRO A 70 5.68 -11.81 -16.34
CA PRO A 70 4.56 -12.67 -16.67
C PRO A 70 4.31 -13.77 -15.64
N ILE A 71 3.06 -14.19 -15.48
CA ILE A 71 2.63 -15.14 -14.44
C ILE A 71 3.37 -16.49 -14.50
N ASN A 72 3.77 -16.93 -15.68
CA ASN A 72 4.55 -18.18 -15.88
C ASN A 72 6.00 -18.09 -15.39
N HIS A 73 6.48 -16.89 -15.06
CA HIS A 73 7.78 -16.63 -14.43
C HIS A 73 7.69 -16.37 -12.92
N LEU A 74 6.49 -16.45 -12.34
CA LEU A 74 6.26 -16.28 -10.90
C LEU A 74 6.25 -17.63 -10.18
N PRO A 75 6.62 -17.68 -8.89
CA PRO A 75 7.11 -16.57 -8.08
C PRO A 75 8.59 -16.24 -8.34
N ILE A 76 8.96 -14.96 -8.23
CA ILE A 76 10.36 -14.56 -8.18
C ILE A 76 10.90 -14.95 -6.81
N LYS A 77 11.88 -15.87 -6.78
CA LYS A 77 12.52 -16.33 -5.53
C LYS A 77 13.74 -15.49 -5.23
N LEU A 78 13.91 -15.13 -3.95
CA LEU A 78 15.13 -14.46 -3.49
C LEU A 78 16.34 -15.42 -3.62
N PRO A 79 17.55 -14.90 -3.92
CA PRO A 79 18.74 -15.70 -3.98
C PRO A 79 19.14 -16.18 -2.57
N GLU A 80 19.50 -17.46 -2.42
CA GLU A 80 19.87 -18.03 -1.12
C GLU A 80 21.27 -17.62 -0.65
N ASN A 81 22.21 -17.52 -1.59
CA ASN A 81 23.60 -17.18 -1.30
C ASN A 81 23.85 -15.68 -1.54
N ILE A 82 23.62 -14.89 -0.50
CA ILE A 82 23.75 -13.43 -0.57
C ILE A 82 24.66 -12.88 0.55
N ASN A 83 25.51 -11.92 0.22
CA ASN A 83 26.27 -11.18 1.21
C ASN A 83 25.45 -9.99 1.73
N LEU A 84 24.92 -10.09 2.95
CA LEU A 84 24.13 -9.03 3.60
C LEU A 84 24.99 -7.88 4.16
N LYS A 85 26.32 -8.01 4.15
CA LYS A 85 27.25 -6.97 4.64
C LYS A 85 27.67 -5.97 3.56
N THR A 86 27.03 -6.00 2.40
CA THR A 86 27.30 -5.04 1.31
C THR A 86 26.75 -3.66 1.63
N LYS A 87 27.36 -2.63 1.07
CA LYS A 87 26.83 -1.26 1.12
C LYS A 87 25.66 -1.14 0.14
N GLY A 88 24.57 -0.54 0.57
CA GLY A 88 23.36 -0.36 -0.25
C GLY A 88 22.44 -1.59 -0.23
N ASN A 89 21.63 -1.74 -1.28
CA ASN A 89 20.73 -2.89 -1.41
C ASN A 89 21.53 -4.16 -1.78
N PRO A 90 21.48 -5.22 -0.96
CA PRO A 90 22.22 -6.46 -1.24
C PRO A 90 21.84 -7.11 -2.58
N LEU A 91 20.61 -6.94 -3.05
CA LEU A 91 20.14 -7.51 -4.32
C LEU A 91 20.74 -6.81 -5.54
N ASP A 92 21.19 -5.56 -5.43
CA ASP A 92 21.86 -4.84 -6.52
C ASP A 92 23.15 -5.53 -6.98
N HIS A 93 23.79 -6.27 -6.08
CA HIS A 93 25.04 -6.97 -6.32
C HIS A 93 24.87 -8.40 -6.87
N GLN A 94 23.61 -8.83 -7.15
CA GLN A 94 23.29 -10.19 -7.62
C GLN A 94 23.08 -10.22 -9.14
N GLU A 95 24.15 -10.02 -9.91
CA GLU A 95 24.10 -9.86 -11.38
C GLU A 95 23.37 -11.01 -12.09
N GLU A 96 23.60 -12.27 -11.70
CA GLU A 96 22.95 -13.42 -12.34
C GLU A 96 21.47 -13.56 -11.94
N TRP A 97 21.14 -13.30 -10.68
CA TRP A 97 19.77 -13.33 -10.20
C TRP A 97 18.89 -12.26 -10.86
N ARG A 98 19.48 -11.10 -11.14
CA ARG A 98 18.77 -9.98 -11.78
C ARG A 98 18.36 -10.26 -13.22
N LYS A 99 19.03 -11.19 -13.91
CA LYS A 99 18.75 -11.48 -15.32
C LYS A 99 17.56 -12.41 -15.46
N ILE A 100 16.55 -11.98 -16.19
CA ILE A 100 15.39 -12.79 -16.55
C ILE A 100 15.19 -12.76 -18.08
N LYS A 101 14.95 -13.93 -18.67
CA LYS A 101 14.65 -14.04 -20.11
C LYS A 101 13.14 -14.19 -20.30
N ILE A 102 12.52 -13.22 -20.96
CA ILE A 102 11.08 -13.20 -21.26
C ILE A 102 10.93 -13.03 -22.77
N ASP A 103 10.21 -13.94 -23.43
CA ASP A 103 9.97 -13.95 -24.87
C ASP A 103 11.24 -13.73 -25.74
N GLY A 104 12.33 -14.37 -25.34
CA GLY A 104 13.60 -14.32 -26.04
C GLY A 104 14.50 -13.11 -25.72
N LYS A 105 13.98 -12.08 -25.08
CA LYS A 105 14.70 -10.87 -24.67
C LYS A 105 15.14 -10.96 -23.19
N ILE A 106 16.30 -10.41 -22.86
CA ILE A 106 16.82 -10.35 -21.50
C ILE A 106 16.40 -9.03 -20.86
N TYR A 107 15.91 -9.10 -19.62
CA TYR A 107 15.52 -7.99 -18.79
C TYR A 107 16.27 -8.07 -17.45
N LYS A 108 16.31 -6.96 -16.72
CA LYS A 108 16.87 -6.86 -15.36
C LYS A 108 15.72 -6.75 -14.36
N LEU A 109 15.63 -7.71 -13.44
CA LEU A 109 14.65 -7.69 -12.35
C LEU A 109 14.83 -6.45 -11.47
N GLU A 110 13.70 -5.96 -10.94
CA GLU A 110 13.70 -5.02 -9.84
C GLU A 110 14.41 -5.63 -8.62
N THR A 111 15.24 -4.84 -7.95
CA THR A 111 16.02 -5.27 -6.78
C THR A 111 15.39 -4.85 -5.46
N ASP A 112 14.46 -3.91 -5.50
CA ASP A 112 13.67 -3.55 -4.33
C ASP A 112 12.71 -4.67 -3.97
N THR A 113 12.44 -4.80 -2.68
CA THR A 113 11.40 -5.70 -2.16
C THR A 113 10.22 -4.90 -1.62
N LEU A 114 9.07 -5.52 -1.54
CA LEU A 114 7.88 -4.89 -0.97
C LEU A 114 8.04 -4.65 0.53
N ASP A 115 7.44 -3.57 1.01
CA ASP A 115 7.23 -3.33 2.44
C ASP A 115 6.56 -4.56 3.06
N THR A 116 7.04 -5.00 4.22
CA THR A 116 6.49 -6.17 4.93
C THR A 116 5.01 -6.02 5.27
N PHE A 117 4.49 -4.80 5.37
CA PHE A 117 3.05 -4.57 5.53
C PHE A 117 2.22 -4.98 4.31
N VAL A 118 2.80 -5.11 3.12
CA VAL A 118 2.10 -5.68 1.95
C VAL A 118 1.76 -7.13 2.22
N ASP A 119 2.70 -7.93 2.71
CA ASP A 119 2.46 -9.33 3.06
C ASP A 119 1.50 -9.46 4.25
N SER A 120 1.73 -8.69 5.32
CA SER A 120 0.91 -8.77 6.52
C SER A 120 -0.49 -8.17 6.36
N SER A 121 -0.75 -7.39 5.31
CA SER A 121 -2.06 -6.77 5.10
C SER A 121 -3.18 -7.76 4.76
N TRP A 122 -2.86 -8.97 4.34
CA TRP A 122 -3.82 -9.99 3.92
C TRP A 122 -3.66 -11.36 4.61
N TYR A 123 -2.78 -11.50 5.60
CA TYR A 123 -2.46 -12.79 6.23
C TYR A 123 -3.69 -13.50 6.80
N TYR A 124 -4.68 -12.77 7.31
CA TYR A 124 -5.92 -13.32 7.85
C TYR A 124 -6.75 -14.04 6.77
N LEU A 125 -6.68 -13.62 5.51
CA LEU A 125 -7.27 -14.36 4.39
C LEU A 125 -6.54 -15.67 4.17
N ARG A 126 -5.20 -15.65 4.26
CA ARG A 126 -4.38 -16.86 4.16
C ARG A 126 -4.69 -17.86 5.28
N PHE A 127 -5.00 -17.38 6.47
CA PHE A 127 -5.40 -18.23 7.59
C PHE A 127 -6.70 -19.00 7.34
N CYS A 128 -7.59 -18.48 6.52
CA CYS A 128 -8.79 -19.22 6.10
C CYS A 128 -8.46 -20.42 5.22
N SER A 129 -7.31 -20.42 4.51
CA SER A 129 -6.92 -21.46 3.55
C SER A 129 -5.46 -21.86 3.71
N PRO A 130 -5.01 -22.35 4.89
CA PRO A 130 -3.59 -22.54 5.19
C PRO A 130 -2.90 -23.59 4.32
N ASN A 131 -3.65 -24.56 3.81
CA ASN A 131 -3.13 -25.68 3.02
C ASN A 131 -3.24 -25.46 1.50
N ASN A 132 -3.80 -24.35 1.04
CA ASN A 132 -3.90 -24.05 -0.39
C ASN A 132 -2.50 -23.79 -0.97
N LYS A 133 -2.09 -24.58 -1.97
CA LYS A 133 -0.77 -24.47 -2.62
C LYS A 133 -0.81 -23.71 -3.95
N SER A 134 -1.99 -23.52 -4.52
CA SER A 134 -2.16 -22.92 -5.84
C SER A 134 -2.42 -21.41 -5.78
N TYR A 135 -3.16 -20.96 -4.76
CA TYR A 135 -3.58 -19.56 -4.59
C TYR A 135 -3.36 -19.09 -3.16
N GLY A 136 -3.37 -17.79 -2.94
CA GLY A 136 -3.25 -17.18 -1.62
C GLY A 136 -4.34 -17.64 -0.66
N TYR A 137 -5.56 -17.88 -1.17
CA TYR A 137 -6.72 -18.35 -0.42
C TYR A 137 -7.77 -19.00 -1.34
N ASN A 138 -8.70 -19.74 -0.76
CA ASN A 138 -9.90 -20.25 -1.41
C ASN A 138 -11.10 -19.38 -1.05
N PHE A 139 -11.90 -19.00 -2.03
CA PHE A 139 -13.01 -18.06 -1.82
C PHE A 139 -14.16 -18.66 -0.99
N ASP A 140 -14.45 -19.95 -1.12
CA ASP A 140 -15.50 -20.60 -0.35
C ASP A 140 -15.09 -20.76 1.12
N GLU A 141 -13.81 -21.03 1.41
CA GLU A 141 -13.27 -21.04 2.76
C GLU A 141 -13.32 -19.65 3.40
N ILE A 142 -13.01 -18.58 2.63
CA ILE A 142 -13.18 -17.20 3.11
C ILE A 142 -14.64 -16.90 3.43
N LYS A 143 -15.61 -17.27 2.57
CA LYS A 143 -17.03 -17.06 2.84
C LYS A 143 -17.50 -17.75 4.11
N TYR A 144 -16.90 -18.89 4.44
CA TYR A 144 -17.24 -19.62 5.65
C TYR A 144 -16.65 -18.98 6.92
N TRP A 145 -15.37 -18.55 6.87
CA TRP A 145 -14.64 -18.07 8.05
C TRP A 145 -14.77 -16.57 8.30
N MET A 146 -15.15 -15.79 7.30
CA MET A 146 -15.28 -14.33 7.44
C MET A 146 -16.75 -13.92 7.66
N PRO A 147 -17.01 -12.78 8.28
CA PRO A 147 -16.04 -11.81 8.82
C PRO A 147 -15.35 -12.30 10.09
N VAL A 148 -14.23 -11.64 10.45
CA VAL A 148 -13.53 -11.92 11.70
C VAL A 148 -14.34 -11.45 12.90
N ASP A 149 -14.65 -12.34 13.84
CA ASP A 149 -15.43 -12.03 15.06
C ASP A 149 -14.60 -11.29 16.10
N GLN A 150 -13.33 -11.68 16.26
CA GLN A 150 -12.41 -11.12 17.25
C GLN A 150 -11.02 -10.96 16.63
N TYR A 151 -10.44 -9.77 16.72
CA TYR A 151 -9.11 -9.44 16.22
C TYR A 151 -8.26 -8.83 17.33
N ILE A 152 -7.27 -9.58 17.80
CA ILE A 152 -6.43 -9.20 18.94
C ILE A 152 -5.02 -8.89 18.42
N GLY A 153 -4.49 -7.73 18.82
CA GLY A 153 -3.14 -7.28 18.46
C GLY A 153 -2.68 -6.10 19.29
N GLY A 154 -1.45 -5.65 19.05
CA GLY A 154 -0.90 -4.45 19.67
C GLY A 154 -1.54 -3.16 19.13
N VAL A 155 -1.24 -2.03 19.79
CA VAL A 155 -1.75 -0.71 19.37
C VAL A 155 -1.30 -0.33 17.97
N GLU A 156 -0.14 -0.79 17.53
CA GLU A 156 0.41 -0.57 16.20
C GLU A 156 -0.48 -1.16 15.10
N HIS A 157 -1.20 -2.24 15.40
CA HIS A 157 -2.18 -2.83 14.47
C HIS A 157 -3.29 -1.83 14.15
N ALA A 158 -3.80 -1.13 15.14
CA ALA A 158 -4.86 -0.13 14.94
C ALA A 158 -4.39 1.06 14.07
N ILE A 159 -3.12 1.44 14.17
CA ILE A 159 -2.55 2.60 13.48
C ILE A 159 -2.09 2.26 12.05
N LEU A 160 -1.46 1.10 11.86
CA LEU A 160 -0.81 0.71 10.60
C LEU A 160 -1.53 -0.44 9.91
N HIS A 161 -1.51 -1.63 10.50
CA HIS A 161 -2.01 -2.84 9.87
C HIS A 161 -3.48 -2.74 9.43
N LEU A 162 -4.38 -2.24 10.25
CA LEU A 162 -5.79 -2.11 9.89
C LEU A 162 -6.03 -1.14 8.71
N LEU A 163 -5.21 -0.10 8.58
CA LEU A 163 -5.26 0.80 7.44
C LEU A 163 -4.85 0.07 6.16
N TYR A 164 -3.74 -0.64 6.18
CA TYR A 164 -3.23 -1.37 5.02
C TYR A 164 -4.13 -2.56 4.65
N SER A 165 -4.68 -3.26 5.63
CA SER A 165 -5.66 -4.33 5.39
C SER A 165 -6.91 -3.82 4.68
N ARG A 166 -7.45 -2.68 5.09
CA ARG A 166 -8.59 -2.04 4.41
C ARG A 166 -8.25 -1.62 2.99
N PHE A 167 -7.08 -1.01 2.80
CA PHE A 167 -6.61 -0.66 1.47
C PHE A 167 -6.49 -1.89 0.57
N PHE A 168 -5.89 -2.97 1.07
CA PHE A 168 -5.71 -4.21 0.33
C PHE A 168 -7.05 -4.83 -0.09
N MET A 169 -8.04 -4.88 0.81
CA MET A 169 -9.39 -5.36 0.51
C MET A 169 -10.08 -4.51 -0.55
N LEU A 170 -9.94 -3.19 -0.49
CA LEU A 170 -10.50 -2.28 -1.51
C LEU A 170 -9.83 -2.49 -2.87
N ALA A 171 -8.51 -2.69 -2.91
CA ALA A 171 -7.77 -2.95 -4.13
C ALA A 171 -8.17 -4.29 -4.79
N LEU A 172 -8.36 -5.35 -3.99
CA LEU A 172 -8.86 -6.64 -4.47
C LEU A 172 -10.28 -6.53 -5.04
N LYS A 173 -11.16 -5.80 -4.37
CA LYS A 173 -12.53 -5.56 -4.83
C LYS A 173 -12.54 -4.82 -6.16
N HIS A 174 -11.78 -3.74 -6.26
CA HIS A 174 -11.70 -2.93 -7.49
C HIS A 174 -11.27 -3.75 -8.71
N LYS A 175 -10.34 -4.68 -8.54
CA LYS A 175 -9.86 -5.54 -9.62
C LYS A 175 -10.89 -6.60 -10.06
N ASN A 176 -11.79 -7.00 -9.17
CA ASN A 176 -12.82 -8.00 -9.47
C ASN A 176 -14.10 -7.39 -10.07
N GLU A 177 -14.21 -6.08 -10.17
CA GLU A 177 -15.31 -5.38 -10.82
C GLU A 177 -15.11 -5.22 -12.35
N THR A 178 -13.96 -5.70 -12.84
CA THR A 178 -13.66 -5.79 -14.28
C THR A 178 -13.70 -7.23 -14.77
#